data_8c876efa12a17fcf91c704cb3453adab
#
_entry.id   8c876efa12a17fcf91c704cb3453adab
#
_cell.length_a   1.000
_cell.length_b   1.000
_cell.length_c   1.000
_cell.angle_alpha   90.00
_cell.angle_beta   90.00
_cell.angle_gamma   90.00
#
_symmetry.space_group_name_H-M   'P 1'
#
loop_
_entity.id
_entity.type
_entity.pdbx_description
1 polymer ?
#
loop_
_entity_poly.entity_id
_entity_poly.type
_entity_poly.pdbx_seq_one_letter_code
_entity_poly.pdbx_strand_id
1 'polypeptide(L)'
;MDVLAPDQLPLAAQLLRTGRLVAMPTPRWYMLCARATDFLATRAIFHVKQRPETKPLLLLLDSTTRGDALFDLSDDARLLMEHLWPGDLALRLPWKPGAEPIAAVGSPALVGCPDGILGRLFSTVGEPLAAAVCSISTPAAGVADHPALTVAQVAAFDRRAKAGIAAVVDGGICPHGRHLTVVDCPVDAAARVHREGTVHARAVEAALTPTGGARVG
;
A
#
# COMPACT_ATOMS: atom_id res chain seq x y z
N MET A 1 10.89 19.65 1.95
CA MET A 1 10.95 18.21 1.62
C MET A 1 12.40 17.83 1.32
N ASP A 2 12.97 16.95 2.14
CA ASP A 2 14.33 16.46 1.94
C ASP A 2 14.35 15.31 0.92
N VAL A 3 15.45 15.17 0.18
CA VAL A 3 15.67 14.02 -0.71
C VAL A 3 16.65 13.08 -0.05
N LEU A 4 16.21 11.86 0.24
CA LEU A 4 16.98 10.82 0.92
C LEU A 4 17.47 9.78 -0.08
N ALA A 5 18.70 9.34 0.06
CA ALA A 5 19.20 8.20 -0.69
C ALA A 5 18.55 6.88 -0.21
N PRO A 6 18.54 5.81 -1.04
CA PRO A 6 17.91 4.52 -0.69
C PRO A 6 18.53 3.78 0.51
N ASP A 7 19.68 4.19 0.99
CA ASP A 7 20.34 3.69 2.20
C ASP A 7 19.98 4.49 3.46
N GLN A 8 19.34 5.66 3.32
CA GLN A 8 18.92 6.51 4.42
C GLN A 8 17.52 6.13 4.98
N LEU A 9 17.08 4.88 4.82
CA LEU A 9 15.80 4.39 5.36
C LEU A 9 15.63 4.59 6.86
N PRO A 10 16.69 4.52 7.72
CA PRO A 10 16.54 4.84 9.14
C PRO A 10 16.01 6.26 9.40
N LEU A 11 16.43 7.25 8.60
CA LEU A 11 15.91 8.62 8.71
C LEU A 11 14.46 8.72 8.24
N ALA A 12 14.11 8.08 7.12
CA ALA A 12 12.72 7.99 6.66
C ALA A 12 11.81 7.35 7.74
N ALA A 13 12.26 6.26 8.37
CA ALA A 13 11.54 5.61 9.46
C ALA A 13 11.38 6.52 10.69
N GLN A 14 12.42 7.28 11.04
CA GLN A 14 12.35 8.24 12.14
C GLN A 14 11.30 9.34 11.86
N LEU A 15 11.27 9.88 10.65
CA LEU A 15 10.27 10.86 10.24
C LEU A 15 8.85 10.28 10.35
N LEU A 16 8.61 9.06 9.87
CA LEU A 16 7.33 8.38 9.99
C LEU A 16 6.93 8.19 11.46
N ARG A 17 7.85 7.74 12.32
CA ARG A 17 7.58 7.57 13.77
C ARG A 17 7.23 8.88 14.48
N THR A 18 7.68 10.02 13.97
CA THR A 18 7.31 11.35 14.49
C THR A 18 6.06 11.93 13.84
N GLY A 19 5.25 11.10 13.14
CA GLY A 19 3.98 11.53 12.53
C GLY A 19 4.14 12.34 11.24
N ARG A 20 5.34 12.35 10.64
CA ARG A 20 5.59 13.08 9.38
C ARG A 20 5.25 12.22 8.18
N LEU A 21 4.86 12.86 7.09
CA LEU A 21 4.63 12.21 5.81
C LEU A 21 5.95 12.02 5.06
N VAL A 22 6.14 10.81 4.53
CA VAL A 22 7.31 10.47 3.69
C VAL A 22 6.83 9.88 2.37
N ALA A 23 7.40 10.35 1.26
CA ALA A 23 7.14 9.76 -0.06
C ALA A 23 8.15 8.64 -0.34
N MET A 24 7.63 7.46 -0.69
CA MET A 24 8.40 6.24 -0.93
C MET A 24 8.22 5.73 -2.36
N PRO A 25 9.29 5.33 -3.05
CA PRO A 25 9.20 4.74 -4.38
C PRO A 25 8.66 3.31 -4.32
N THR A 26 7.89 2.96 -5.33
CA THR A 26 7.51 1.58 -5.66
C THR A 26 7.77 1.35 -7.17
N PRO A 27 7.72 0.12 -7.67
CA PRO A 27 7.81 -0.09 -9.13
C PRO A 27 6.74 0.66 -9.93
N ARG A 28 5.63 1.04 -9.29
CA ARG A 28 4.45 1.64 -9.95
C ARG A 28 4.43 3.16 -9.88
N TRP A 29 4.55 3.73 -8.67
CA TRP A 29 4.49 5.17 -8.39
C TRP A 29 5.17 5.49 -7.08
N TYR A 30 5.41 6.77 -6.84
CA TYR A 30 5.70 7.23 -5.49
C TYR A 30 4.45 7.21 -4.63
N MET A 31 4.57 6.61 -3.44
CA MET A 31 3.50 6.50 -2.45
C MET A 31 3.76 7.46 -1.29
N LEU A 32 2.75 8.23 -0.92
CA LEU A 32 2.76 9.03 0.31
C LEU A 32 2.41 8.10 1.47
N CYS A 33 3.30 7.99 2.44
CA CYS A 33 3.21 7.08 3.57
C CYS A 33 3.11 7.82 4.90
N ALA A 34 2.35 7.23 5.82
CA ALA A 34 2.23 7.62 7.23
C ALA A 34 2.13 6.35 8.10
N ARG A 35 2.40 6.45 9.40
CA ARG A 35 2.06 5.37 10.34
C ARG A 35 0.55 5.14 10.30
N ALA A 36 0.15 3.88 10.16
CA ALA A 36 -1.27 3.55 10.01
C ALA A 36 -2.08 3.86 11.27
N THR A 37 -1.47 3.73 12.45
CA THR A 37 -2.07 3.98 13.76
C THR A 37 -2.06 5.46 14.17
N ASP A 38 -1.36 6.33 13.44
CA ASP A 38 -1.34 7.76 13.71
C ASP A 38 -2.50 8.45 12.99
N PHE A 39 -3.53 8.78 13.77
CA PHE A 39 -4.73 9.42 13.25
C PHE A 39 -4.45 10.74 12.54
N LEU A 40 -3.59 11.61 13.11
CA LEU A 40 -3.29 12.90 12.50
C LEU A 40 -2.50 12.77 11.22
N ALA A 41 -1.51 11.86 11.17
CA ALA A 41 -0.72 11.61 9.98
C ALA A 41 -1.56 10.99 8.85
N THR A 42 -2.46 10.05 9.15
CA THR A 42 -3.36 9.47 8.16
C THR A 42 -4.38 10.49 7.64
N ARG A 43 -4.95 11.33 8.52
CA ARG A 43 -5.83 12.45 8.14
C ARG A 43 -5.11 13.46 7.24
N ALA A 44 -3.83 13.72 7.48
CA ALA A 44 -3.03 14.58 6.60
C ALA A 44 -2.97 14.03 5.17
N ILE A 45 -2.86 12.69 4.96
CA ILE A 45 -2.92 12.10 3.61
C ILE A 45 -4.25 12.41 2.92
N PHE A 46 -5.39 12.26 3.61
CA PHE A 46 -6.70 12.58 3.04
C PHE A 46 -6.79 14.05 2.65
N HIS A 47 -6.35 14.94 3.53
CA HIS A 47 -6.39 16.39 3.33
C HIS A 47 -5.56 16.81 2.11
N VAL A 48 -4.27 16.47 2.08
CA VAL A 48 -3.35 16.92 1.01
C VAL A 48 -3.69 16.32 -0.35
N LYS A 49 -4.31 15.15 -0.37
CA LYS A 49 -4.78 14.50 -1.61
C LYS A 49 -6.17 14.94 -2.04
N GLN A 50 -6.88 15.73 -1.24
CA GLN A 50 -8.32 15.99 -1.43
C GLN A 50 -9.07 14.67 -1.62
N ARG A 51 -8.74 13.67 -0.77
CA ARG A 51 -9.26 12.32 -0.90
C ARG A 51 -10.56 12.17 -0.13
N PRO A 52 -11.65 11.73 -0.74
CA PRO A 52 -12.88 11.41 -0.02
C PRO A 52 -12.63 10.33 1.03
N GLU A 53 -13.20 10.49 2.22
CA GLU A 53 -13.05 9.51 3.30
C GLU A 53 -13.65 8.14 2.95
N THR A 54 -14.59 8.11 2.00
CA THR A 54 -15.15 6.87 1.43
C THR A 54 -14.16 6.06 0.58
N LYS A 55 -12.96 6.63 0.28
CA LYS A 55 -11.89 5.92 -0.41
C LYS A 55 -10.78 5.61 0.59
N PRO A 56 -10.76 4.43 1.24
CA PRO A 56 -9.78 4.10 2.27
C PRO A 56 -8.34 4.14 1.74
N LEU A 57 -7.37 4.28 2.65
CA LEU A 57 -5.95 4.16 2.33
C LEU A 57 -5.57 2.68 2.20
N LEU A 58 -4.48 2.43 1.47
CA LEU A 58 -3.85 1.12 1.43
C LEU A 58 -3.09 0.90 2.74
N LEU A 59 -3.38 -0.18 3.45
CA LEU A 59 -2.57 -0.65 4.56
C LEU A 59 -1.41 -1.47 4.01
N LEU A 60 -0.21 -1.10 4.41
CA LEU A 60 1.01 -1.82 4.05
C LEU A 60 1.52 -2.58 5.27
N LEU A 61 1.80 -3.86 5.08
CA LEU A 61 2.35 -4.76 6.09
C LEU A 61 3.76 -5.20 5.71
N ASP A 62 4.51 -5.67 6.70
CA ASP A 62 5.85 -6.21 6.54
C ASP A 62 5.87 -7.70 6.20
N SER A 63 4.78 -8.42 6.50
CA SER A 63 4.74 -9.88 6.40
C SER A 63 3.34 -10.46 6.34
N THR A 64 3.25 -11.69 5.87
CA THR A 64 2.04 -12.53 5.94
C THR A 64 1.64 -12.81 7.38
N THR A 65 2.61 -13.00 8.28
CA THR A 65 2.37 -13.22 9.72
C THR A 65 1.61 -12.06 10.36
N ARG A 66 1.95 -10.83 10.01
CA ARG A 66 1.21 -9.65 10.49
C ARG A 66 -0.20 -9.60 9.90
N GLY A 67 -0.36 -10.00 8.64
CA GLY A 67 -1.69 -10.15 8.03
C GLY A 67 -2.55 -11.15 8.79
N ASP A 68 -1.99 -12.31 9.10
CA ASP A 68 -2.68 -13.35 9.89
C ASP A 68 -3.05 -12.90 11.31
N ALA A 69 -2.27 -12.01 11.89
CA ALA A 69 -2.58 -11.46 13.21
C ALA A 69 -3.75 -10.46 13.20
N LEU A 70 -3.93 -9.71 12.09
CA LEU A 70 -4.89 -8.60 12.01
C LEU A 70 -6.22 -8.98 11.34
N PHE A 71 -6.18 -9.92 10.39
CA PHE A 71 -7.31 -10.19 9.49
C PHE A 71 -7.84 -11.61 9.65
N ASP A 72 -9.14 -11.75 9.37
CA ASP A 72 -9.79 -13.04 9.23
C ASP A 72 -9.57 -13.55 7.80
N LEU A 73 -8.65 -14.50 7.66
CA LEU A 73 -8.14 -14.93 6.36
C LEU A 73 -8.84 -16.21 5.90
N SER A 74 -9.44 -16.18 4.70
CA SER A 74 -9.84 -17.37 3.96
C SER A 74 -8.62 -18.15 3.49
N ASP A 75 -8.79 -19.41 3.10
CA ASP A 75 -7.72 -20.23 2.49
C ASP A 75 -7.19 -19.58 1.21
N ASP A 76 -8.08 -19.01 0.39
CA ASP A 76 -7.69 -18.28 -0.81
C ASP A 76 -6.79 -17.08 -0.48
N ALA A 77 -7.12 -16.31 0.57
CA ALA A 77 -6.29 -15.19 0.99
C ALA A 77 -4.89 -15.65 1.41
N ARG A 78 -4.79 -16.77 2.14
CA ARG A 78 -3.50 -17.35 2.56
C ARG A 78 -2.68 -17.79 1.36
N LEU A 79 -3.27 -18.50 0.39
CA LEU A 79 -2.60 -18.91 -0.84
C LEU A 79 -2.08 -17.71 -1.64
N LEU A 80 -2.90 -16.66 -1.80
CA LEU A 80 -2.49 -15.44 -2.50
C LEU A 80 -1.34 -14.73 -1.79
N MET A 81 -1.39 -14.65 -0.46
CA MET A 81 -0.31 -14.06 0.34
C MET A 81 0.98 -14.88 0.22
N GLU A 82 0.89 -16.20 0.27
CA GLU A 82 2.04 -17.09 0.19
C GLU A 82 2.75 -16.99 -1.18
N HIS A 83 1.98 -16.93 -2.28
CA HIS A 83 2.54 -16.98 -3.62
C HIS A 83 2.87 -15.62 -4.23
N LEU A 84 2.17 -14.55 -3.81
CA LEU A 84 2.23 -13.25 -4.48
C LEU A 84 2.67 -12.09 -3.57
N TRP A 85 2.94 -12.33 -2.28
CA TRP A 85 3.55 -11.37 -1.38
C TRP A 85 4.97 -11.78 -0.99
N PRO A 86 5.89 -10.80 -0.84
CA PRO A 86 5.72 -9.38 -1.14
C PRO A 86 5.62 -9.10 -2.65
N GLY A 87 4.83 -8.08 -3.02
CA GLY A 87 4.66 -7.71 -4.43
C GLY A 87 3.48 -6.78 -4.71
N ASP A 88 3.12 -6.69 -5.99
CA ASP A 88 2.14 -5.73 -6.51
C ASP A 88 0.68 -6.21 -6.42
N LEU A 89 0.36 -7.02 -5.41
CA LEU A 89 -0.98 -7.48 -5.10
C LEU A 89 -1.50 -6.82 -3.82
N ALA A 90 -2.74 -6.31 -3.85
CA ALA A 90 -3.48 -5.96 -2.64
C ALA A 90 -4.72 -6.83 -2.51
N LEU A 91 -5.01 -7.22 -1.27
CA LEU A 91 -6.18 -7.98 -0.90
C LEU A 91 -7.16 -7.10 -0.12
N ARG A 92 -8.46 -7.29 -0.34
CA ARG A 92 -9.48 -6.77 0.56
C ARG A 92 -9.82 -7.84 1.58
N LEU A 93 -9.47 -7.55 2.84
CA LEU A 93 -9.52 -8.51 3.94
C LEU A 93 -10.46 -8.00 5.03
N PRO A 94 -11.37 -8.83 5.55
CA PRO A 94 -12.14 -8.50 6.73
C PRO A 94 -11.22 -8.49 7.96
N TRP A 95 -11.48 -7.55 8.89
CA TRP A 95 -10.78 -7.51 10.15
C TRP A 95 -11.14 -8.75 11.00
N LYS A 96 -10.17 -9.23 11.77
CA LYS A 96 -10.40 -10.33 12.70
C LYS A 96 -11.46 -9.97 13.73
N PRO A 97 -12.35 -10.90 14.14
CA PRO A 97 -13.30 -10.63 15.23
C PRO A 97 -12.59 -10.09 16.47
N GLY A 98 -13.06 -8.96 16.99
CA GLY A 98 -12.48 -8.30 18.15
C GLY A 98 -11.27 -7.38 17.85
N ALA A 99 -10.79 -7.34 16.63
CA ALA A 99 -9.80 -6.34 16.22
C ALA A 99 -10.47 -4.97 16.03
N GLU A 100 -9.77 -3.90 16.43
CA GLU A 100 -10.22 -2.53 16.13
C GLU A 100 -9.75 -2.12 14.73
N PRO A 101 -10.68 -1.86 13.77
CA PRO A 101 -10.30 -1.39 12.46
C PRO A 101 -9.59 -0.03 12.51
N ILE A 102 -8.53 0.10 11.74
CA ILE A 102 -7.88 1.40 11.51
C ILE A 102 -8.80 2.25 10.61
N ALA A 103 -9.37 3.32 11.15
CA ALA A 103 -10.40 4.11 10.47
C ALA A 103 -9.98 4.60 9.07
N ALA A 104 -8.71 5.01 8.89
CA ALA A 104 -8.19 5.47 7.61
C ALA A 104 -8.11 4.38 6.53
N VAL A 105 -8.12 3.10 6.94
CA VAL A 105 -7.99 1.93 6.06
C VAL A 105 -9.36 1.35 5.69
N GLY A 106 -10.36 1.52 6.57
CA GLY A 106 -11.74 1.06 6.36
C GLY A 106 -11.96 -0.44 6.63
N SER A 107 -13.17 -0.91 6.30
CA SER A 107 -13.57 -2.31 6.47
C SER A 107 -14.48 -2.72 5.29
N PRO A 108 -14.13 -3.77 4.50
CA PRO A 108 -12.88 -4.53 4.60
C PRO A 108 -11.66 -3.66 4.29
N ALA A 109 -10.52 -4.02 4.86
CA ALA A 109 -9.26 -3.32 4.67
C ALA A 109 -8.65 -3.64 3.30
N LEU A 110 -8.10 -2.63 2.61
CA LEU A 110 -7.25 -2.83 1.45
C LEU A 110 -5.80 -2.99 1.93
N VAL A 111 -5.23 -4.17 1.75
CA VAL A 111 -3.95 -4.56 2.38
C VAL A 111 -2.95 -5.02 1.32
N GLY A 112 -1.69 -4.61 1.45
CA GLY A 112 -0.60 -5.05 0.59
C GLY A 112 0.68 -5.29 1.38
N CYS A 113 1.58 -6.09 0.82
CA CYS A 113 2.92 -6.32 1.36
C CYS A 113 3.93 -5.91 0.27
N PRO A 114 4.56 -4.73 0.39
CA PRO A 114 5.44 -4.22 -0.65
C PRO A 114 6.80 -4.90 -0.64
N ASP A 115 7.42 -4.97 -1.79
CA ASP A 115 8.82 -5.34 -1.99
C ASP A 115 9.74 -4.11 -2.12
N GLY A 116 10.96 -4.33 -2.58
CA GLY A 116 11.92 -3.29 -2.95
C GLY A 116 12.28 -2.32 -1.82
N ILE A 117 12.44 -1.04 -2.14
CA ILE A 117 12.84 0.00 -1.18
C ILE A 117 11.79 0.18 -0.08
N LEU A 118 10.52 0.20 -0.45
CA LEU A 118 9.42 0.34 0.51
C LEU A 118 9.33 -0.90 1.43
N GLY A 119 9.53 -2.11 0.89
CA GLY A 119 9.59 -3.34 1.69
C GLY A 119 10.73 -3.31 2.72
N ARG A 120 11.93 -2.87 2.32
CA ARG A 120 13.07 -2.73 3.24
C ARG A 120 12.85 -1.70 4.35
N LEU A 121 12.01 -0.69 4.16
CA LEU A 121 11.70 0.30 5.19
C LEU A 121 11.09 -0.36 6.44
N PHE A 122 10.32 -1.43 6.29
CA PHE A 122 9.65 -2.10 7.41
C PHE A 122 10.59 -2.72 8.43
N SER A 123 11.80 -3.18 8.01
CA SER A 123 12.82 -3.66 8.95
C SER A 123 13.25 -2.59 9.95
N THR A 124 13.01 -1.32 9.64
CA THR A 124 13.38 -0.18 10.47
C THR A 124 12.17 0.46 11.14
N VAL A 125 11.03 0.56 10.43
CA VAL A 125 9.80 1.15 10.97
C VAL A 125 9.14 0.25 12.02
N GLY A 126 9.04 -1.07 11.76
CA GLY A 126 8.54 -2.08 12.68
C GLY A 126 7.01 -2.07 12.88
N GLU A 127 6.25 -1.25 12.16
CA GLU A 127 4.79 -1.12 12.29
C GLU A 127 4.10 -0.89 10.93
N PRO A 128 2.77 -1.17 10.83
CA PRO A 128 2.02 -0.95 9.59
C PRO A 128 2.02 0.51 9.14
N LEU A 129 2.03 0.71 7.83
CA LEU A 129 1.93 2.04 7.21
C LEU A 129 0.61 2.17 6.44
N ALA A 130 0.01 3.35 6.48
CA ALA A 130 -1.07 3.73 5.58
C ALA A 130 -0.48 4.51 4.40
N ALA A 131 -0.92 4.20 3.18
CA ALA A 131 -0.32 4.77 1.99
C ALA A 131 -1.34 5.12 0.90
N ALA A 132 -0.99 6.10 0.09
CA ALA A 132 -1.68 6.43 -1.15
C ALA A 132 -0.70 7.02 -2.16
N VAL A 133 -0.99 6.93 -3.46
CA VAL A 133 -0.11 7.49 -4.50
C VAL A 133 0.02 9.02 -4.38
N CYS A 134 1.18 9.59 -4.72
CA CYS A 134 1.42 11.04 -4.72
C CYS A 134 0.69 11.70 -5.90
N SER A 135 -0.60 11.98 -5.72
CA SER A 135 -1.48 12.69 -6.65
C SER A 135 -2.72 13.22 -5.93
N ILE A 136 -3.40 14.23 -6.48
CA ILE A 136 -4.72 14.67 -6.00
C ILE A 136 -5.78 13.63 -6.38
N SER A 137 -6.64 13.25 -5.45
CA SER A 137 -7.65 12.20 -5.70
C SER A 137 -8.89 12.72 -6.43
N THR A 138 -9.19 14.01 -6.26
CA THR A 138 -10.32 14.67 -6.91
C THR A 138 -9.80 15.99 -7.50
N PRO A 139 -9.10 15.94 -8.64
CA PRO A 139 -8.62 17.16 -9.27
C PRO A 139 -9.79 18.02 -9.76
N ALA A 140 -9.58 19.32 -9.82
CA ALA A 140 -10.56 20.23 -10.42
C ALA A 140 -10.89 19.82 -11.86
N ALA A 141 -12.09 20.11 -12.32
CA ALA A 141 -12.53 19.75 -13.67
C ALA A 141 -11.54 20.31 -14.72
N GLY A 142 -11.10 19.44 -15.63
CA GLY A 142 -10.14 19.79 -16.69
C GLY A 142 -8.66 19.75 -16.28
N VAL A 143 -8.34 19.45 -15.02
CA VAL A 143 -6.95 19.30 -14.54
C VAL A 143 -6.62 17.82 -14.43
N ALA A 144 -5.76 17.32 -15.32
CA ALA A 144 -5.20 15.99 -15.17
C ALA A 144 -4.20 15.99 -14.00
N ASP A 145 -4.36 15.08 -13.06
CA ASP A 145 -3.39 14.85 -11.99
C ASP A 145 -2.91 13.40 -12.04
N HIS A 146 -1.70 13.22 -12.55
CA HIS A 146 -1.08 11.91 -12.68
C HIS A 146 -0.27 11.55 -11.44
N PRO A 147 -0.29 10.28 -11.02
CA PRO A 147 0.59 9.80 -9.97
C PRO A 147 2.07 10.08 -10.27
N ALA A 148 2.83 10.48 -9.25
CA ALA A 148 4.24 10.81 -9.40
C ALA A 148 5.07 9.56 -9.72
N LEU A 149 5.89 9.65 -10.78
CA LEU A 149 6.84 8.62 -11.21
C LEU A 149 8.29 8.96 -10.85
N THR A 150 8.56 10.22 -10.49
CA THR A 150 9.90 10.73 -10.18
C THR A 150 9.87 11.63 -8.96
N VAL A 151 11.03 11.85 -8.34
CA VAL A 151 11.21 12.80 -7.23
C VAL A 151 10.76 14.21 -7.62
N ALA A 152 11.06 14.65 -8.85
CA ALA A 152 10.64 15.96 -9.34
C ALA A 152 9.11 16.11 -9.38
N GLN A 153 8.39 15.05 -9.75
CA GLN A 153 6.92 15.03 -9.74
C GLN A 153 6.36 14.96 -8.30
N VAL A 154 7.02 14.26 -7.37
CA VAL A 154 6.68 14.33 -5.94
C VAL A 154 6.82 15.76 -5.42
N ALA A 155 7.92 16.45 -5.74
CA ALA A 155 8.13 17.83 -5.34
C ALA A 155 7.08 18.79 -5.95
N ALA A 156 6.67 18.56 -7.19
CA ALA A 156 5.58 19.31 -7.82
C ALA A 156 4.23 19.06 -7.13
N PHE A 157 3.94 17.81 -6.76
CA PHE A 157 2.76 17.44 -5.97
C PHE A 157 2.78 18.11 -4.60
N ASP A 158 3.92 18.05 -3.86
CA ASP A 158 4.08 18.66 -2.54
C ASP A 158 3.79 20.17 -2.56
N ARG A 159 4.35 20.90 -3.53
CA ARG A 159 4.10 22.32 -3.69
C ARG A 159 2.64 22.64 -4.01
N ARG A 160 2.05 21.90 -4.97
CA ARG A 160 0.66 22.12 -5.41
C ARG A 160 -0.35 21.82 -4.31
N ALA A 161 -0.15 20.71 -3.60
CA ALA A 161 -1.03 20.26 -2.54
C ALA A 161 -0.74 20.92 -1.18
N LYS A 162 0.36 21.67 -1.06
CA LYS A 162 0.90 22.17 0.23
C LYS A 162 0.98 21.04 1.26
N ALA A 163 1.47 19.88 0.80
CA ALA A 163 1.39 18.62 1.55
C ALA A 163 2.30 18.60 2.77
N GLY A 164 3.38 19.37 2.77
CA GLY A 164 4.36 19.37 3.86
C GLY A 164 5.04 18.01 4.01
N ILE A 165 5.32 17.35 2.88
CA ILE A 165 6.06 16.08 2.86
C ILE A 165 7.44 16.34 3.47
N ALA A 166 7.79 15.59 4.52
CA ALA A 166 9.06 15.79 5.21
C ALA A 166 10.23 15.34 4.35
N ALA A 167 10.10 14.17 3.73
CA ALA A 167 11.15 13.63 2.87
C ALA A 167 10.59 12.77 1.73
N VAL A 168 11.38 12.61 0.68
CA VAL A 168 11.19 11.61 -0.37
C VAL A 168 12.44 10.74 -0.46
N VAL A 169 12.27 9.42 -0.48
CA VAL A 169 13.38 8.51 -0.77
C VAL A 169 13.53 8.39 -2.28
N ASP A 170 14.72 8.71 -2.80
CA ASP A 170 14.98 8.66 -4.24
C ASP A 170 15.23 7.22 -4.70
N GLY A 171 14.24 6.62 -5.33
CA GLY A 171 14.34 5.31 -5.98
C GLY A 171 14.45 5.41 -7.51
N GLY A 172 14.72 6.60 -8.04
CA GLY A 172 14.74 6.85 -9.47
C GLY A 172 13.33 6.95 -10.08
N ILE A 173 13.18 6.44 -11.30
CA ILE A 173 11.92 6.45 -12.04
C ILE A 173 11.13 5.18 -11.70
N CYS A 174 9.85 5.33 -11.37
CA CYS A 174 8.91 4.21 -11.23
C CYS A 174 8.51 3.70 -12.63
N PRO A 175 8.97 2.51 -13.06
CA PRO A 175 8.92 2.14 -14.48
C PRO A 175 7.53 1.69 -14.98
N HIS A 176 6.65 1.24 -14.08
CA HIS A 176 5.43 0.57 -14.53
C HIS A 176 4.27 1.52 -14.80
N GLY A 177 4.07 2.57 -14.00
CA GLY A 177 2.98 3.52 -14.18
C GLY A 177 1.57 2.86 -14.19
N ARG A 178 1.41 1.70 -13.53
CA ARG A 178 0.17 0.91 -13.49
C ARG A 178 -0.31 0.73 -12.05
N HIS A 179 -1.61 0.51 -11.88
CA HIS A 179 -2.16 0.17 -10.57
C HIS A 179 -1.76 -1.24 -10.13
N LEU A 180 -1.73 -1.47 -8.81
CA LEU A 180 -1.66 -2.83 -8.26
C LEU A 180 -2.97 -3.58 -8.57
N THR A 181 -2.87 -4.90 -8.63
CA THR A 181 -4.04 -5.77 -8.71
C THR A 181 -4.71 -5.83 -7.35
N VAL A 182 -6.04 -5.82 -7.35
CA VAL A 182 -6.85 -5.91 -6.13
C VAL A 182 -7.72 -7.15 -6.22
N VAL A 183 -7.68 -7.97 -5.18
CA VAL A 183 -8.52 -9.17 -5.05
C VAL A 183 -9.40 -9.04 -3.80
N ASP A 184 -10.69 -9.26 -3.94
CA ASP A 184 -11.62 -9.38 -2.82
C ASP A 184 -11.50 -10.80 -2.24
N CYS A 185 -11.21 -10.91 -0.96
CA CYS A 185 -11.06 -12.19 -0.25
C CYS A 185 -12.02 -12.25 0.94
N PRO A 186 -13.31 -12.49 0.72
CA PRO A 186 -14.26 -12.72 1.80
C PRO A 186 -13.96 -14.05 2.52
N VAL A 187 -14.41 -14.22 3.76
CA VAL A 187 -14.17 -15.44 4.53
C VAL A 187 -15.01 -16.60 4.02
N ASP A 188 -16.24 -16.32 3.61
CA ASP A 188 -17.30 -17.28 3.31
C ASP A 188 -17.57 -17.48 1.80
N ALA A 189 -16.73 -16.91 0.93
CA ALA A 189 -16.84 -17.05 -0.50
C ALA A 189 -15.45 -17.04 -1.18
N ALA A 190 -15.40 -17.54 -2.41
CA ALA A 190 -14.17 -17.58 -3.20
C ALA A 190 -13.59 -16.18 -3.48
N ALA A 191 -12.26 -16.10 -3.53
CA ALA A 191 -11.57 -14.88 -3.91
C ALA A 191 -11.91 -14.45 -5.34
N ARG A 192 -12.00 -13.13 -5.56
CA ARG A 192 -12.35 -12.57 -6.87
C ARG A 192 -11.50 -11.37 -7.21
N VAL A 193 -10.95 -11.33 -8.43
CA VAL A 193 -10.25 -10.16 -8.94
C VAL A 193 -11.23 -8.99 -9.05
N HIS A 194 -11.02 -7.97 -8.20
CA HIS A 194 -11.79 -6.73 -8.21
C HIS A 194 -11.28 -5.77 -9.29
N ARG A 195 -9.96 -5.70 -9.44
CA ARG A 195 -9.30 -4.88 -10.45
C ARG A 195 -7.98 -5.51 -10.84
N GLU A 196 -7.81 -5.82 -12.11
CA GLU A 196 -6.53 -6.22 -12.68
C GLU A 196 -5.60 -5.00 -12.80
N GLY A 197 -4.34 -5.22 -12.49
CA GLY A 197 -3.29 -4.21 -12.55
C GLY A 197 -1.97 -4.83 -13.01
N THR A 198 -0.91 -4.68 -12.22
CA THR A 198 0.43 -5.18 -12.53
C THR A 198 0.49 -6.72 -12.51
N VAL A 199 -0.22 -7.36 -11.59
CA VAL A 199 -0.37 -8.82 -11.54
C VAL A 199 -1.57 -9.22 -12.42
N HIS A 200 -1.35 -10.03 -13.44
CA HIS A 200 -2.41 -10.49 -14.33
C HIS A 200 -3.38 -11.45 -13.62
N ALA A 201 -4.66 -11.42 -14.01
CA ALA A 201 -5.70 -12.30 -13.45
C ALA A 201 -5.32 -13.77 -13.50
N ARG A 202 -4.71 -14.23 -14.60
CA ARG A 202 -4.20 -15.59 -14.73
C ARG A 202 -3.17 -16.00 -13.69
N ALA A 203 -2.34 -15.06 -13.19
CA ALA A 203 -1.38 -15.31 -12.13
C ALA A 203 -2.07 -15.46 -10.77
N VAL A 204 -3.15 -14.70 -10.55
CA VAL A 204 -4.02 -14.84 -9.37
C VAL A 204 -4.71 -16.20 -9.40
N GLU A 205 -5.28 -16.60 -10.53
CA GLU A 205 -5.93 -17.92 -10.71
C GLU A 205 -4.94 -19.08 -10.51
N ALA A 206 -3.73 -18.96 -11.04
CA ALA A 206 -2.69 -19.96 -10.85
C ALA A 206 -2.28 -20.11 -9.38
N ALA A 207 -2.20 -19.00 -8.63
CA ALA A 207 -1.87 -19.03 -7.21
C ALA A 207 -2.99 -19.65 -6.34
N LEU A 208 -4.23 -19.60 -6.80
CA LEU A 208 -5.38 -20.21 -6.14
C LEU A 208 -5.57 -21.70 -6.47
N THR A 209 -4.89 -22.18 -7.51
CA THR A 209 -4.97 -23.58 -7.88
C THR A 209 -4.06 -24.40 -6.93
N PRO A 210 -4.57 -25.35 -6.15
CA PRO A 210 -3.74 -26.18 -5.29
C PRO A 210 -2.66 -26.86 -6.15
N THR A 211 -1.41 -26.61 -5.89
CA THR A 211 -0.31 -27.39 -6.46
C THR A 211 -0.51 -28.83 -6.00
N GLY A 212 -0.91 -29.71 -6.92
CA GLY A 212 -1.30 -31.08 -6.67
C GLY A 212 -0.25 -31.82 -5.84
N GLY A 213 -0.46 -31.87 -4.55
CA GLY A 213 0.14 -32.85 -3.67
C GLY A 213 -0.46 -34.20 -4.11
N ALA A 214 0.34 -35.02 -4.75
CA ALA A 214 -0.01 -36.43 -5.00
C ALA A 214 -0.52 -36.99 -3.66
N ARG A 215 -1.81 -37.30 -3.60
CA ARG A 215 -2.33 -38.19 -2.56
C ARG A 215 -1.62 -39.50 -2.78
N VAL A 216 -0.61 -39.75 -1.96
CA VAL A 216 -0.09 -41.11 -1.80
C VAL A 216 -1.22 -41.87 -1.12
N GLY A 217 -1.84 -42.78 -1.91
CA GLY A 217 -2.80 -43.77 -1.45
C GLY A 217 -2.15 -44.86 -0.60
#